data_d6d0f0af8ba6d651117f28ffb211a38b
#
_entry.id   d6d0f0af8ba6d651117f28ffb211a38b
#
_cell.length_a   1.000
_cell.length_b   1.000
_cell.length_c   1.000
_cell.angle_alpha   90.00
_cell.angle_beta   90.00
_cell.angle_gamma   90.00
#
_symmetry.space_group_name_H-M   'P 1'
#
loop_
_entity.id
_entity.type
_entity.pdbx_description
1 polymer ?
#
loop_
_entity_poly.entity_id
_entity_poly.type
_entity_poly.pdbx_seq_one_letter_code
_entity_poly.pdbx_strand_id
1 'polypeptide(L)'
;MTNKAYYFDMDGVLANFHKAYATNKAVAMNRKAMADLEPFEENVALVREMIKADVKVYILTKAANEAGMLGKIEWLAKHIPELTEEQFICIVGHGKKVDFIREDGVLVDDDKKNLRPWEKAGHEVYFVEEKGAKIVL
;
A
#
# COMPACT_ATOMS: atom_id res chain seq x y z
N MET A 1 1.59 -2.98 -24.86
CA MET A 1 1.72 -3.18 -23.40
C MET A 1 2.51 -2.04 -22.81
N THR A 2 2.00 -1.50 -21.72
CA THR A 2 2.69 -0.43 -21.02
C THR A 2 3.66 -1.03 -20.00
N ASN A 3 4.84 -0.43 -19.87
CA ASN A 3 5.82 -0.79 -18.85
C ASN A 3 5.64 0.05 -17.57
N LYS A 4 4.39 0.47 -17.31
CA LYS A 4 4.11 1.28 -16.13
C LYS A 4 4.25 0.45 -14.86
N ALA A 5 4.76 1.10 -13.84
CA ALA A 5 4.76 0.54 -12.49
C ALA A 5 3.39 0.77 -11.84
N TYR A 6 3.10 -0.02 -10.81
CA TYR A 6 1.94 0.13 -9.98
C TYR A 6 2.38 0.30 -8.53
N TYR A 7 1.90 1.36 -7.90
CA TYR A 7 2.19 1.65 -6.51
C TYR A 7 0.91 1.43 -5.72
N PHE A 8 0.93 0.45 -4.83
CA PHE A 8 -0.23 0.12 -4.00
C PHE A 8 -0.08 0.72 -2.61
N ASP A 9 -1.11 1.45 -2.17
CA ASP A 9 -1.27 1.75 -0.76
C ASP A 9 -1.54 0.45 0.01
N MET A 10 -1.23 0.42 1.29
CA MET A 10 -1.43 -0.76 2.12
C MET A 10 -2.72 -0.69 2.91
N ASP A 11 -2.86 0.32 3.79
CA ASP A 11 -4.04 0.45 4.65
C ASP A 11 -5.28 0.86 3.86
N GLY A 12 -6.34 0.08 3.95
CA GLY A 12 -7.58 0.32 3.22
C GLY A 12 -7.60 -0.23 1.80
N VAL A 13 -6.48 -0.73 1.32
CA VAL A 13 -6.33 -1.31 -0.03
C VAL A 13 -5.98 -2.80 0.06
N LEU A 14 -4.94 -3.12 0.81
CA LEU A 14 -4.45 -4.49 1.01
C LEU A 14 -4.74 -5.02 2.41
N ALA A 15 -4.65 -4.16 3.42
CA ALA A 15 -4.82 -4.51 4.83
C ALA A 15 -5.99 -3.75 5.44
N ASN A 16 -6.78 -4.44 6.26
CA ASN A 16 -7.97 -3.87 6.88
C ASN A 16 -7.63 -3.11 8.17
N PHE A 17 -6.95 -1.99 7.98
CA PHE A 17 -6.56 -1.10 9.06
C PHE A 17 -7.77 -0.53 9.81
N HIS A 18 -8.80 -0.11 9.10
CA HIS A 18 -9.94 0.61 9.68
C HIS A 18 -10.74 -0.25 10.65
N LYS A 19 -10.86 -1.54 10.38
CA LYS A 19 -11.50 -2.48 11.29
C LYS A 19 -10.74 -2.57 12.62
N ALA A 20 -9.42 -2.67 12.56
CA ALA A 20 -8.58 -2.73 13.75
C ALA A 20 -8.59 -1.40 14.51
N TYR A 21 -8.56 -0.28 13.79
CA TYR A 21 -8.59 1.07 14.38
C TYR A 21 -9.89 1.32 15.15
N ALA A 22 -10.98 0.75 14.71
CA ALA A 22 -12.28 0.90 15.39
C ALA A 22 -12.24 0.42 16.85
N THR A 23 -11.44 -0.61 17.15
CA THR A 23 -11.31 -1.19 18.49
C THR A 23 -10.01 -0.81 19.19
N ASN A 24 -8.99 -0.37 18.46
CA ASN A 24 -7.68 0.02 19.01
C ASN A 24 -7.16 1.26 18.29
N LYS A 25 -7.34 2.43 18.89
CA LYS A 25 -6.92 3.71 18.30
C LYS A 25 -5.40 3.85 18.18
N ALA A 26 -4.65 3.04 18.89
CA ALA A 26 -3.18 3.06 18.86
C ALA A 26 -2.59 2.03 17.88
N VAL A 27 -3.43 1.35 17.07
CA VAL A 27 -2.98 0.26 16.18
C VAL A 27 -1.81 0.70 15.26
N ALA A 28 -1.87 1.90 14.73
CA ALA A 28 -0.85 2.39 13.79
C ALA A 28 0.55 2.50 14.40
N MET A 29 0.63 2.61 15.72
CA MET A 29 1.88 2.77 16.47
C MET A 29 2.36 1.47 17.10
N ASN A 30 1.65 0.37 16.86
CA ASN A 30 1.93 -0.92 17.50
C ASN A 30 2.38 -1.94 16.46
N ARG A 31 3.61 -2.45 16.64
CA ARG A 31 4.22 -3.39 15.68
C ARG A 31 3.37 -4.66 15.49
N LYS A 32 2.99 -5.30 16.60
CA LYS A 32 2.21 -6.56 16.55
C LYS A 32 0.83 -6.32 15.94
N ALA A 33 0.16 -5.26 16.34
CA ALA A 33 -1.18 -4.94 15.85
C ALA A 33 -1.16 -4.69 14.34
N MET A 34 -0.15 -3.99 13.84
CA MET A 34 0.00 -3.77 12.39
C MET A 34 0.35 -5.06 11.66
N ALA A 35 1.19 -5.91 12.25
CA ALA A 35 1.53 -7.21 11.67
C ALA A 35 0.33 -8.16 11.60
N ASP A 36 -0.64 -8.01 12.50
CA ASP A 36 -1.81 -8.88 12.61
C ASP A 36 -3.05 -8.38 11.87
N LEU A 37 -2.97 -7.30 11.09
CA LEU A 37 -4.11 -6.79 10.33
C LEU A 37 -4.65 -7.87 9.38
N GLU A 38 -5.98 -7.90 9.26
CA GLU A 38 -6.61 -8.81 8.29
C GLU A 38 -6.32 -8.36 6.87
N PRO A 39 -5.98 -9.28 5.96
CA PRO A 39 -5.78 -8.92 4.55
C PRO A 39 -7.11 -8.80 3.82
N PHE A 40 -7.14 -7.95 2.81
CA PHE A 40 -8.17 -7.99 1.78
C PHE A 40 -7.70 -9.01 0.74
N GLU A 41 -8.17 -10.23 0.87
CA GLU A 41 -7.63 -11.40 0.16
C GLU A 41 -7.55 -11.26 -1.35
N GLU A 42 -8.61 -10.71 -1.98
CA GLU A 42 -8.63 -10.59 -3.44
C GLU A 42 -7.58 -9.60 -3.95
N ASN A 43 -7.40 -8.50 -3.23
CA ASN A 43 -6.42 -7.49 -3.62
C ASN A 43 -4.99 -7.97 -3.37
N VAL A 44 -4.78 -8.69 -2.27
CA VAL A 44 -3.49 -9.32 -2.00
C VAL A 44 -3.14 -10.33 -3.10
N ALA A 45 -4.10 -11.16 -3.48
CA ALA A 45 -3.91 -12.14 -4.56
C ALA A 45 -3.56 -11.46 -5.89
N LEU A 46 -4.23 -10.36 -6.21
CA LEU A 46 -3.94 -9.58 -7.42
C LEU A 46 -2.49 -9.10 -7.43
N VAL A 47 -2.04 -8.50 -6.34
CA VAL A 47 -0.66 -7.99 -6.24
C VAL A 47 0.35 -9.11 -6.40
N ARG A 48 0.12 -10.25 -5.74
CA ARG A 48 1.02 -11.41 -5.86
C ARG A 48 1.11 -11.92 -7.29
N GLU A 49 -0.03 -12.01 -7.98
CA GLU A 49 -0.05 -12.43 -9.37
C GLU A 49 0.68 -11.45 -10.30
N MET A 50 0.51 -10.15 -10.05
CA MET A 50 1.22 -9.13 -10.81
C MET A 50 2.73 -9.26 -10.66
N ILE A 51 3.22 -9.46 -9.43
CA ILE A 51 4.64 -9.67 -9.16
C ILE A 51 5.15 -10.92 -9.89
N LYS A 52 4.40 -12.01 -9.83
CA LYS A 52 4.77 -13.26 -10.52
C LYS A 52 4.80 -13.12 -12.04
N ALA A 53 4.02 -12.19 -12.58
CA ALA A 53 3.97 -11.91 -14.01
C ALA A 53 5.00 -10.84 -14.45
N ASP A 54 5.95 -10.52 -13.59
CA ASP A 54 6.99 -9.50 -13.81
C ASP A 54 6.47 -8.09 -14.05
N VAL A 55 5.28 -7.78 -13.54
CA VAL A 55 4.78 -6.41 -13.50
C VAL A 55 5.54 -5.66 -12.40
N LYS A 56 5.98 -4.45 -12.70
CA LYS A 56 6.65 -3.62 -11.69
C LYS A 56 5.65 -3.15 -10.65
N VAL A 57 5.81 -3.66 -9.43
CA VAL A 57 4.94 -3.35 -8.30
C VAL A 57 5.76 -2.75 -7.16
N TYR A 58 5.23 -1.69 -6.58
CA TYR A 58 5.74 -1.11 -5.34
C TYR A 58 4.61 -1.07 -4.33
N ILE A 59 4.95 -1.24 -3.07
CA ILE A 59 4.06 -0.92 -1.96
C ILE A 59 4.53 0.42 -1.44
N LEU A 60 3.66 1.43 -1.53
CA LEU A 60 3.96 2.80 -1.10
C LEU A 60 3.02 3.17 0.02
N THR A 61 3.53 3.20 1.24
CA THR A 61 2.71 3.33 2.43
C THR A 61 3.31 4.33 3.42
N LYS A 62 2.46 4.87 4.29
CA LYS A 62 2.88 5.75 5.37
C LYS A 62 2.77 5.00 6.69
N ALA A 63 3.73 5.19 7.58
CA ALA A 63 3.71 4.64 8.93
C ALA A 63 3.79 5.78 9.95
N ALA A 64 3.07 5.63 11.06
CA ALA A 64 3.06 6.62 12.12
C ALA A 64 4.42 6.74 12.81
N ASN A 65 5.12 5.61 12.96
CA ASN A 65 6.42 5.54 13.62
C ASN A 65 7.17 4.28 13.14
N GLU A 66 8.36 4.05 13.68
CA GLU A 66 9.18 2.89 13.33
C GLU A 66 8.48 1.57 13.69
N ALA A 67 7.82 1.49 14.85
CA ALA A 67 7.11 0.28 15.25
C ALA A 67 6.02 -0.10 14.24
N GLY A 68 5.25 0.89 13.77
CA GLY A 68 4.25 0.67 12.73
C GLY A 68 4.87 0.21 11.42
N MET A 69 5.99 0.77 11.02
CA MET A 69 6.73 0.35 9.83
C MET A 69 7.19 -1.11 9.94
N LEU A 70 7.76 -1.49 11.09
CA LEU A 70 8.21 -2.87 11.31
C LEU A 70 7.04 -3.85 11.23
N GLY A 71 5.89 -3.47 11.78
CA GLY A 71 4.67 -4.28 11.66
C GLY A 71 4.22 -4.46 10.22
N LYS A 72 4.29 -3.40 9.41
CA LYS A 72 3.98 -3.48 7.97
C LYS A 72 4.94 -4.41 7.23
N ILE A 73 6.21 -4.38 7.56
CA ILE A 73 7.21 -5.28 6.98
C ILE A 73 6.88 -6.74 7.31
N GLU A 74 6.53 -7.03 8.56
CA GLU A 74 6.14 -8.38 8.98
C GLU A 74 4.87 -8.84 8.27
N TRP A 75 3.88 -7.94 8.16
CA TRP A 75 2.64 -8.22 7.44
C TRP A 75 2.90 -8.58 5.98
N LEU A 76 3.74 -7.79 5.30
CA LEU A 76 4.08 -8.03 3.89
C LEU A 76 4.85 -9.33 3.71
N ALA A 77 5.77 -9.66 4.60
CA ALA A 77 6.50 -10.92 4.54
C ALA A 77 5.57 -12.13 4.64
N LYS A 78 4.49 -12.00 5.42
CA LYS A 78 3.49 -13.06 5.59
C LYS A 78 2.55 -13.17 4.40
N HIS A 79 2.02 -12.05 3.93
CA HIS A 79 0.93 -12.04 2.95
C HIS A 79 1.37 -11.88 1.50
N ILE A 80 2.52 -11.24 1.26
CA ILE A 80 3.08 -11.04 -0.08
C ILE A 80 4.57 -11.42 -0.03
N PRO A 81 4.88 -12.71 0.16
CA PRO A 81 6.26 -13.14 0.33
C PRO A 81 7.13 -12.94 -0.91
N GLU A 82 6.53 -12.73 -2.09
CA GLU A 82 7.24 -12.44 -3.32
C GLU A 82 7.84 -11.03 -3.36
N LEU A 83 7.39 -10.13 -2.47
CA LEU A 83 7.84 -8.75 -2.46
C LEU A 83 9.30 -8.66 -1.97
N THR A 84 10.13 -7.90 -2.70
CA THR A 84 11.50 -7.63 -2.29
C THR A 84 11.58 -6.32 -1.50
N GLU A 85 12.70 -6.10 -0.80
CA GLU A 85 12.93 -4.86 -0.06
C GLU A 85 12.85 -3.63 -0.95
N GLU A 86 13.34 -3.73 -2.18
CA GLU A 86 13.36 -2.63 -3.15
C GLU A 86 11.96 -2.20 -3.57
N GLN A 87 10.98 -3.09 -3.45
CA GLN A 87 9.59 -2.82 -3.80
C GLN A 87 8.81 -2.19 -2.65
N PHE A 88 9.40 -2.07 -1.48
CA PHE A 88 8.75 -1.48 -0.30
C PHE A 88 9.24 -0.05 -0.08
N ILE A 89 8.31 0.91 -0.14
CA ILE A 89 8.58 2.32 0.13
C ILE A 89 7.70 2.74 1.28
N CYS A 90 8.32 3.04 2.42
CA CYS A 90 7.59 3.47 3.61
C CYS A 90 8.01 4.88 4.03
N ILE A 91 7.03 5.75 4.13
CA ILE A 91 7.23 7.12 4.62
C ILE A 91 6.89 7.12 6.10
N VAL A 92 7.90 7.29 6.96
CA VAL A 92 7.68 7.35 8.41
C VAL A 92 7.49 8.82 8.81
N GLY A 93 6.34 9.11 9.42
CA GLY A 93 5.98 10.47 9.81
C GLY A 93 5.36 11.25 8.67
N HIS A 94 5.95 12.37 8.29
CA HIS A 94 5.40 13.30 7.29
C HIS A 94 6.04 13.11 5.92
N GLY A 95 5.23 13.29 4.89
CA GLY A 95 5.69 13.24 3.51
C GLY A 95 4.53 13.01 2.56
N LYS A 96 4.72 13.39 1.31
CA LYS A 96 3.74 13.17 0.25
C LYS A 96 4.20 11.99 -0.60
N LYS A 97 3.27 11.09 -0.91
CA LYS A 97 3.59 9.92 -1.73
C LYS A 97 4.20 10.30 -3.08
N VAL A 98 3.73 11.39 -3.70
CA VAL A 98 4.24 11.85 -4.99
C VAL A 98 5.74 12.15 -4.97
N ASP A 99 6.28 12.55 -3.83
CA ASP A 99 7.71 12.87 -3.69
C ASP A 99 8.60 11.61 -3.66
N PHE A 100 7.98 10.43 -3.61
CA PHE A 100 8.69 9.15 -3.51
C PHE A 100 8.55 8.29 -4.77
N ILE A 101 8.08 8.89 -5.86
CA ILE A 101 8.00 8.22 -7.16
C ILE A 101 9.40 7.83 -7.61
N ARG A 102 9.58 6.58 -8.02
CA ARG A 102 10.82 6.06 -8.59
C ARG A 102 10.77 5.99 -10.11
N GLU A 103 9.58 5.78 -10.65
CA GLU A 103 9.34 5.72 -12.09
C GLU A 103 7.87 6.00 -12.35
N ASP A 104 7.52 6.35 -13.58
CA ASP A 104 6.13 6.59 -13.96
C ASP A 104 5.26 5.38 -13.65
N GLY A 105 4.11 5.63 -13.07
CA GLY A 105 3.22 4.55 -12.69
C GLY A 105 1.91 5.02 -12.12
N VAL A 106 1.06 4.03 -11.84
CA VAL A 106 -0.28 4.22 -11.33
C VAL A 106 -0.26 4.13 -9.80
N LEU A 107 -0.81 5.11 -9.12
CA LEU A 107 -1.04 5.02 -7.67
C LEU A 107 -2.43 4.45 -7.42
N VAL A 108 -2.48 3.32 -6.74
CA VAL A 108 -3.71 2.66 -6.29
C VAL A 108 -3.89 2.97 -4.82
N ASP A 109 -4.88 3.79 -4.49
CA ASP A 109 -5.03 4.33 -3.14
C ASP A 109 -6.51 4.60 -2.85
N ASP A 110 -6.88 4.56 -1.59
CA ASP A 110 -8.23 4.88 -1.12
C ASP A 110 -8.37 6.30 -0.59
N ASP A 111 -7.28 7.08 -0.61
CA ASP A 111 -7.25 8.45 -0.11
C ASP A 111 -6.96 9.44 -1.22
N LYS A 112 -7.96 10.27 -1.52
CA LYS A 112 -7.84 11.30 -2.56
C LYS A 112 -6.74 12.33 -2.26
N LYS A 113 -6.38 12.52 -1.00
CA LYS A 113 -5.28 13.41 -0.63
C LYS A 113 -3.95 12.94 -1.18
N ASN A 114 -3.78 11.63 -1.33
CA ASN A 114 -2.59 11.05 -1.95
C ASN A 114 -2.69 11.05 -3.48
N LEU A 115 -3.88 10.80 -4.00
CA LEU A 115 -4.11 10.68 -5.45
C LEU A 115 -4.00 12.02 -6.18
N ARG A 116 -4.53 13.10 -5.61
CA ARG A 116 -4.54 14.42 -6.26
C ARG A 116 -3.15 14.95 -6.61
N PRO A 117 -2.17 14.98 -5.69
CA PRO A 117 -0.83 15.42 -6.05
C PRO A 117 -0.16 14.51 -7.08
N TRP A 118 -0.44 13.20 -7.00
CA TRP A 118 0.08 12.21 -7.94
C TRP A 118 -0.40 12.48 -9.36
N GLU A 119 -1.71 12.67 -9.52
CA GLU A 119 -2.33 12.97 -10.81
C GLU A 119 -1.88 14.33 -11.35
N LYS A 120 -1.78 15.33 -10.47
CA LYS A 120 -1.32 16.66 -10.85
C LYS A 120 0.11 16.65 -11.39
N ALA A 121 0.92 15.72 -10.93
CA ALA A 121 2.29 15.55 -11.43
C ALA A 121 2.34 14.83 -12.78
N GLY A 122 1.21 14.43 -13.35
CA GLY A 122 1.12 13.83 -14.69
C GLY A 122 1.06 12.31 -14.69
N HIS A 123 0.85 11.67 -13.56
CA HIS A 123 0.78 10.21 -13.45
C HIS A 123 -0.66 9.73 -13.30
N GLU A 124 -0.90 8.47 -13.62
CA GLU A 124 -2.23 7.87 -13.50
C GLU A 124 -2.54 7.50 -12.06
N VAL A 125 -3.83 7.48 -11.74
CA VAL A 125 -4.34 7.07 -10.43
C VAL A 125 -5.46 6.06 -10.60
N TYR A 126 -5.63 5.22 -9.59
CA TYR A 126 -6.77 4.33 -9.44
C TYR A 126 -7.34 4.54 -8.04
N PHE A 127 -8.55 5.08 -7.97
CA PHE A 127 -9.21 5.35 -6.70
C PHE A 127 -9.96 4.10 -6.22
N VAL A 128 -9.61 3.63 -5.03
CA VAL A 128 -10.33 2.58 -4.33
C VAL A 128 -11.45 3.25 -3.52
N GLU A 129 -12.67 3.24 -4.06
CA GLU A 129 -13.79 4.02 -3.51
C GLU A 129 -14.17 3.62 -2.08
N GLU A 130 -14.13 2.33 -1.78
CA GLU A 130 -14.42 1.82 -0.45
C GLU A 130 -13.26 0.99 0.06
N LYS A 131 -13.03 1.02 1.36
CA LYS A 131 -11.95 0.24 1.99
C LYS A 131 -12.06 -1.23 1.61
N GLY A 132 -11.03 -1.75 1.01
CA GLY A 132 -10.98 -3.16 0.62
C GLY A 132 -11.77 -3.51 -0.64
N ALA A 133 -12.31 -2.52 -1.35
CA ALA A 133 -13.01 -2.78 -2.60
C ALA A 133 -12.09 -3.49 -3.58
N LYS A 134 -12.64 -4.46 -4.31
CA LYS A 134 -11.89 -5.24 -5.29
C LYS A 134 -11.30 -4.34 -6.38
N ILE A 135 -10.01 -4.47 -6.58
CA ILE A 135 -9.28 -3.73 -7.61
C ILE A 135 -9.41 -4.47 -8.95
N VAL A 136 -9.75 -3.71 -9.99
CA VAL A 136 -9.83 -4.21 -11.36
C VAL A 136 -8.96 -3.31 -12.24
N LEU A 137 -7.83 -3.82 -12.63
CA LEU A 137 -6.85 -3.08 -13.46
C LEU A 137 -6.84 -3.54 -14.90
#